data_50c631726ab39228dbf9e3beee30679e
#
_entry.id   50c631726ab39228dbf9e3beee30679e
#
_cell.length_a   1.000
_cell.length_b   1.000
_cell.length_c   1.000
_cell.angle_alpha   90.00
_cell.angle_beta   90.00
_cell.angle_gamma   90.00
#
_symmetry.space_group_name_H-M   'P 1'
#
loop_
_entity.id
_entity.type
_entity.pdbx_description
1 polymer ?
#
loop_
_entity_poly.entity_id
_entity_poly.type
_entity_poly.pdbx_seq_one_letter_code
_entity_poly.pdbx_strand_id
1 'polypeptide(L)'
;NESGSGSNFMLLHDYFKEQDPSRLVHYEGITQDRTFENASDIESRMYTSPENVKAYLESHPMKPFMLCEYMHAMGNSLGGMEEYTNLEDEYEQYQGGFVWDYVDQAILKDGQYYYGQDFDDYPNDSNFCGDGILLPNREETGKSQELKRLYRYVDMEIHFDSVTIKNKNLFYDLSKDTFIFELKQNGLVIQSGIFKTSVDPGTTKTMPVQFKQINTPGYYTKTIYYKTPLGIQSFDQQVFEVKQDQPKEQAMLVVEGKETIGIQFIDTEYLFDKRKGLVSIQVNEEEILKQAPKPVFYRALTD
;
A
#
# COMPACT_ATOMS: atom_id res chain seq x y z
N ASN A 1 19.08 -1.21 19.73
CA ASN A 1 18.49 -2.55 19.61
C ASN A 1 19.45 -3.64 19.16
N GLU A 2 20.48 -3.42 18.42
CA GLU A 2 21.44 -4.41 17.93
C GLU A 2 22.64 -4.59 18.88
N SER A 3 22.40 -4.54 20.16
CA SER A 3 23.48 -4.49 21.17
C SER A 3 23.72 -5.79 21.94
N GLY A 4 23.06 -6.86 21.55
CA GLY A 4 23.14 -8.15 22.26
C GLY A 4 22.31 -8.17 23.54
N SER A 5 22.49 -9.18 24.36
CA SER A 5 21.79 -9.38 25.64
C SER A 5 22.77 -9.44 26.82
N GLY A 6 22.28 -9.18 28.03
CA GLY A 6 23.10 -9.23 29.23
C GLY A 6 22.38 -8.76 30.48
N SER A 7 23.02 -8.97 31.63
CA SER A 7 22.43 -8.65 32.95
C SER A 7 22.10 -7.16 33.12
N ASN A 8 22.80 -6.26 32.45
CA ASN A 8 22.50 -4.82 32.52
C ASN A 8 21.09 -4.49 31.99
N PHE A 9 20.63 -5.19 30.95
CA PHE A 9 19.26 -4.99 30.44
C PHE A 9 18.20 -5.45 31.43
N MET A 10 18.44 -6.54 32.16
CA MET A 10 17.59 -6.98 33.26
C MET A 10 17.49 -5.92 34.35
N LEU A 11 18.63 -5.38 34.78
CA LEU A 11 18.67 -4.33 35.82
C LEU A 11 17.97 -3.05 35.34
N LEU A 12 18.11 -2.68 34.07
CA LEU A 12 17.41 -1.53 33.50
C LEU A 12 15.89 -1.78 33.42
N HIS A 13 15.47 -2.96 33.02
CA HIS A 13 14.05 -3.34 33.02
C HIS A 13 13.46 -3.19 34.43
N ASP A 14 14.08 -3.80 35.45
CA ASP A 14 13.62 -3.75 36.83
C ASP A 14 13.59 -2.30 37.33
N TYR A 15 14.59 -1.50 37.03
CA TYR A 15 14.63 -0.08 37.38
C TYR A 15 13.49 0.69 36.75
N PHE A 16 13.21 0.52 35.45
CA PHE A 16 12.09 1.20 34.80
C PHE A 16 10.75 0.79 35.37
N LYS A 17 10.56 -0.50 35.69
CA LYS A 17 9.34 -1.00 36.32
C LYS A 17 9.16 -0.49 37.75
N GLU A 18 10.24 -0.25 38.48
CA GLU A 18 10.21 0.38 39.81
C GLU A 18 9.80 1.86 39.72
N GLN A 19 10.33 2.59 38.71
CA GLN A 19 10.02 4.02 38.53
C GLN A 19 8.62 4.26 37.92
N ASP A 20 8.18 3.44 36.98
CA ASP A 20 6.88 3.54 36.36
C ASP A 20 6.33 2.15 35.98
N PRO A 21 5.59 1.48 36.86
CA PRO A 21 5.02 0.16 36.61
C PRO A 21 3.89 0.17 35.56
N SER A 22 3.39 1.36 35.16
CA SER A 22 2.27 1.47 34.23
C SER A 22 2.67 1.28 32.77
N ARG A 23 3.96 1.44 32.42
CA ARG A 23 4.46 1.31 31.06
C ARG A 23 5.15 0.00 30.83
N LEU A 24 5.01 -0.52 29.60
CA LEU A 24 5.77 -1.66 29.14
C LEU A 24 7.21 -1.25 28.84
N VAL A 25 8.15 -2.14 29.16
CA VAL A 25 9.56 -2.00 28.80
C VAL A 25 9.84 -2.89 27.61
N HIS A 26 10.46 -2.33 26.60
CA HIS A 26 10.76 -3.01 25.35
C HIS A 26 12.26 -3.09 25.09
N TYR A 27 12.73 -4.29 24.76
CA TYR A 27 14.09 -4.54 24.28
C TYR A 27 14.13 -5.72 23.32
N GLU A 28 14.55 -5.50 22.06
CA GLU A 28 14.58 -6.51 21.01
C GLU A 28 15.66 -7.57 21.24
N GLY A 29 16.82 -7.19 21.82
CA GLY A 29 17.97 -8.09 22.01
C GLY A 29 17.70 -9.34 22.84
N ILE A 30 16.55 -9.49 23.48
CA ILE A 30 16.13 -10.74 24.15
C ILE A 30 16.08 -11.94 23.20
N THR A 31 15.94 -11.69 21.89
CA THR A 31 15.92 -12.75 20.87
C THR A 31 17.28 -13.40 20.68
N GLN A 32 18.36 -12.71 21.02
CA GLN A 32 19.73 -13.18 20.86
C GLN A 32 20.15 -14.14 21.99
N ASP A 33 19.63 -13.93 23.21
CA ASP A 33 19.87 -14.81 24.35
C ASP A 33 18.65 -14.86 25.26
N ARG A 34 17.89 -15.95 25.19
CA ARG A 34 16.66 -16.16 25.95
C ARG A 34 16.84 -16.29 27.46
N THR A 35 18.07 -16.40 27.96
CA THR A 35 18.32 -16.33 29.41
C THR A 35 17.96 -14.95 29.98
N PHE A 36 17.91 -13.92 29.13
CA PHE A 36 17.53 -12.55 29.47
C PHE A 36 16.13 -12.17 28.96
N GLU A 37 15.28 -13.15 28.70
CA GLU A 37 13.95 -12.93 28.13
C GLU A 37 13.10 -11.96 28.96
N ASN A 38 13.27 -11.91 30.27
CA ASN A 38 12.54 -11.01 31.15
C ASN A 38 13.02 -9.56 31.10
N ALA A 39 14.04 -9.22 30.28
CA ALA A 39 14.45 -7.83 30.05
C ALA A 39 13.47 -7.05 29.17
N SER A 40 12.44 -7.69 28.62
CA SER A 40 11.41 -7.06 27.82
C SER A 40 10.02 -7.61 28.15
N ASP A 41 9.03 -6.74 28.26
CA ASP A 41 7.61 -7.11 28.39
C ASP A 41 7.00 -7.54 27.05
N ILE A 42 7.68 -7.24 25.93
CA ILE A 42 7.20 -7.43 24.56
C ILE A 42 8.14 -8.38 23.83
N GLU A 43 7.61 -9.32 23.06
CA GLU A 43 8.38 -10.04 22.06
C GLU A 43 8.58 -9.11 20.86
N SER A 44 9.82 -8.80 20.57
CA SER A 44 10.16 -7.88 19.49
C SER A 44 11.20 -8.50 18.57
N ARG A 45 11.03 -8.33 17.28
CA ARG A 45 11.94 -8.85 16.27
C ARG A 45 12.10 -7.87 15.12
N MET A 46 13.23 -7.97 14.41
CA MET A 46 13.46 -7.25 13.16
C MET A 46 13.14 -8.14 11.96
N TYR A 47 12.50 -7.58 10.94
CA TYR A 47 12.31 -8.18 9.60
C TYR A 47 11.78 -9.63 9.59
N THR A 48 11.03 -10.01 10.60
CA THR A 48 10.38 -11.32 10.67
C THR A 48 9.26 -11.38 9.64
N SER A 49 9.22 -12.44 8.81
CA SER A 49 8.17 -12.59 7.80
C SER A 49 6.77 -12.72 8.41
N PRO A 50 5.70 -12.34 7.67
CA PRO A 50 4.32 -12.45 8.15
C PRO A 50 3.97 -13.85 8.63
N GLU A 51 4.44 -14.91 7.96
CA GLU A 51 4.18 -16.30 8.35
C GLU A 51 4.81 -16.63 9.69
N ASN A 52 6.03 -16.15 9.96
CA ASN A 52 6.72 -16.39 11.22
C ASN A 52 6.13 -15.55 12.36
N VAL A 53 5.64 -14.34 12.07
CA VAL A 53 4.86 -13.55 13.04
C VAL A 53 3.58 -14.30 13.40
N LYS A 54 2.84 -14.77 12.41
CA LYS A 54 1.61 -15.56 12.61
C LYS A 54 1.86 -16.83 13.40
N ALA A 55 2.91 -17.57 13.08
CA ALA A 55 3.28 -18.78 13.82
C ALA A 55 3.57 -18.51 15.32
N TYR A 56 4.19 -17.36 15.62
CA TYR A 56 4.36 -16.94 17.01
C TYR A 56 3.01 -16.65 17.67
N LEU A 57 2.14 -15.87 17.03
CA LEU A 57 0.83 -15.49 17.57
C LEU A 57 -0.10 -16.70 17.76
N GLU A 58 -0.08 -17.66 16.85
CA GLU A 58 -0.84 -18.92 16.96
C GLU A 58 -0.35 -19.85 18.08
N SER A 59 0.86 -19.65 18.59
CA SER A 59 1.36 -20.39 19.75
C SER A 59 0.73 -19.95 21.07
N HIS A 60 -0.18 -18.97 21.05
CA HIS A 60 -0.79 -18.36 22.22
C HIS A 60 0.22 -17.83 23.24
N PRO A 61 1.12 -16.94 22.82
CA PRO A 61 2.19 -16.44 23.66
C PRO A 61 1.68 -15.55 24.79
N MET A 62 2.47 -15.44 25.87
CA MET A 62 2.15 -14.55 26.99
C MET A 62 2.51 -13.09 26.72
N LYS A 63 3.47 -12.83 25.82
CA LYS A 63 3.92 -11.48 25.47
C LYS A 63 3.25 -11.00 24.20
N PRO A 64 2.83 -9.74 24.12
CA PRO A 64 2.44 -9.12 22.85
C PRO A 64 3.65 -9.09 21.90
N PHE A 65 3.38 -9.08 20.61
CA PHE A 65 4.38 -9.06 19.55
C PHE A 65 4.45 -7.71 18.85
N MET A 66 5.65 -7.24 18.59
CA MET A 66 5.89 -6.02 17.83
C MET A 66 7.13 -6.18 16.94
N LEU A 67 7.08 -5.67 15.71
CA LEU A 67 8.25 -5.56 14.86
C LEU A 67 8.96 -4.22 15.14
N CYS A 68 10.11 -4.25 15.79
CA CYS A 68 10.87 -3.02 16.06
C CYS A 68 11.46 -2.41 14.78
N GLU A 69 11.66 -3.24 13.76
CA GLU A 69 11.97 -2.81 12.40
C GLU A 69 11.34 -3.79 11.41
N TYR A 70 10.71 -3.24 10.36
CA TYR A 70 10.21 -4.04 9.25
C TYR A 70 10.09 -3.19 7.98
N MET A 71 9.83 -3.84 6.85
CA MET A 71 9.58 -3.16 5.59
C MET A 71 10.69 -2.19 5.20
N HIS A 72 11.95 -2.67 5.22
CA HIS A 72 13.10 -1.89 4.80
C HIS A 72 12.83 -1.13 3.49
N ALA A 73 12.78 0.20 3.57
CA ALA A 73 12.21 1.03 2.51
C ALA A 73 13.22 1.49 1.46
N MET A 74 14.39 0.88 1.41
CA MET A 74 15.42 1.20 0.43
C MET A 74 14.97 0.88 -1.00
N GLY A 75 15.35 1.71 -1.95
CA GLY A 75 15.06 1.52 -3.37
C GLY A 75 13.56 1.50 -3.69
N ASN A 76 13.11 0.48 -4.40
CA ASN A 76 11.70 0.28 -4.79
C ASN A 76 11.00 -0.77 -3.89
N SER A 77 11.31 -0.77 -2.62
CA SER A 77 10.77 -1.68 -1.61
C SER A 77 9.39 -1.26 -1.10
N LEU A 78 8.94 -1.86 -0.01
CA LEU A 78 7.67 -1.69 0.70
C LEU A 78 6.48 -2.49 0.12
N GLY A 79 6.70 -3.39 -0.84
CA GLY A 79 5.65 -4.27 -1.32
C GLY A 79 5.26 -5.35 -0.30
N GLY A 80 3.97 -5.72 -0.25
CA GLY A 80 3.48 -6.79 0.64
C GLY A 80 3.25 -6.38 2.09
N MET A 81 3.33 -5.09 2.43
CA MET A 81 3.10 -4.59 3.78
C MET A 81 1.69 -4.87 4.31
N GLU A 82 0.70 -5.02 3.42
CA GLU A 82 -0.67 -5.37 3.77
C GLU A 82 -0.77 -6.70 4.54
N GLU A 83 0.14 -7.64 4.29
CA GLU A 83 0.19 -8.93 5.00
C GLU A 83 0.49 -8.76 6.50
N TYR A 84 1.25 -7.72 6.86
CA TYR A 84 1.50 -7.36 8.27
C TYR A 84 0.36 -6.57 8.89
N THR A 85 -0.17 -5.56 8.19
CA THR A 85 -1.22 -4.71 8.75
C THR A 85 -2.53 -5.45 8.95
N ASN A 86 -2.81 -6.49 8.16
CA ASN A 86 -3.98 -7.35 8.34
C ASN A 86 -3.92 -8.15 9.66
N LEU A 87 -2.71 -8.47 10.17
CA LEU A 87 -2.56 -9.17 11.44
C LEU A 87 -3.09 -8.38 12.64
N GLU A 88 -3.15 -7.04 12.54
CA GLU A 88 -3.70 -6.17 13.59
C GLU A 88 -5.20 -6.41 13.81
N ASP A 89 -5.94 -6.74 12.75
CA ASP A 89 -7.37 -7.06 12.83
C ASP A 89 -7.62 -8.55 13.20
N GLU A 90 -6.61 -9.42 13.05
CA GLU A 90 -6.74 -10.87 13.31
C GLU A 90 -6.27 -11.28 14.72
N TYR A 91 -5.27 -10.59 15.27
CA TYR A 91 -4.60 -11.00 16.52
C TYR A 91 -4.44 -9.84 17.51
N GLU A 92 -5.14 -9.89 18.63
CA GLU A 92 -5.05 -8.86 19.70
C GLU A 92 -3.62 -8.68 20.25
N GLN A 93 -2.79 -9.72 20.18
CA GLN A 93 -1.41 -9.67 20.67
C GLN A 93 -0.42 -9.08 19.65
N TYR A 94 -0.83 -8.84 18.39
CA TYR A 94 -0.01 -8.15 17.42
C TYR A 94 -0.15 -6.64 17.56
N GLN A 95 0.94 -5.96 17.88
CA GLN A 95 0.96 -4.52 18.17
C GLN A 95 1.53 -3.67 17.02
N GLY A 96 1.65 -4.27 15.83
CA GLY A 96 2.18 -3.58 14.65
C GLY A 96 3.70 -3.56 14.58
N GLY A 97 4.24 -2.54 13.92
CA GLY A 97 5.68 -2.43 13.71
C GLY A 97 6.12 -1.03 13.29
N PHE A 98 7.44 -0.85 13.22
CA PHE A 98 8.08 0.39 12.80
C PHE A 98 8.78 0.19 11.47
N VAL A 99 8.37 0.95 10.45
CA VAL A 99 9.01 0.90 9.13
C VAL A 99 10.43 1.45 9.23
N TRP A 100 11.38 0.74 8.70
CA TRP A 100 12.74 1.22 8.50
C TRP A 100 12.94 1.70 7.07
N ASP A 101 13.11 3.00 6.80
CA ASP A 101 13.12 4.12 7.74
C ASP A 101 12.12 5.22 7.30
N TYR A 102 11.97 6.26 8.11
CA TYR A 102 11.00 7.33 7.82
C TYR A 102 11.48 8.30 6.73
N VAL A 103 12.74 8.71 6.80
CA VAL A 103 13.33 9.72 5.88
C VAL A 103 14.74 9.29 5.50
N ASP A 104 15.05 9.35 4.20
CA ASP A 104 16.42 9.14 3.74
C ASP A 104 17.41 9.98 4.54
N GLN A 105 18.46 9.33 5.06
CA GLN A 105 19.46 9.96 5.92
C GLN A 105 20.59 10.52 5.06
N ALA A 106 20.39 11.70 4.49
CA ALA A 106 21.39 12.36 3.66
C ALA A 106 21.75 13.75 4.20
N ILE A 107 22.94 14.22 3.89
CA ILE A 107 23.47 15.51 4.31
C ILE A 107 23.34 16.50 3.18
N LEU A 108 22.61 17.61 3.41
CA LEU A 108 22.50 18.70 2.44
C LEU A 108 23.78 19.56 2.51
N LYS A 109 24.52 19.67 1.40
CA LYS A 109 25.69 20.52 1.25
C LYS A 109 25.69 21.13 -0.15
N ASP A 110 25.88 22.44 -0.23
CA ASP A 110 25.96 23.19 -1.50
C ASP A 110 24.76 22.94 -2.44
N GLY A 111 23.55 22.73 -1.89
CA GLY A 111 22.33 22.48 -2.63
C GLY A 111 22.16 21.05 -3.17
N GLN A 112 23.06 20.13 -2.81
CA GLN A 112 22.99 18.71 -3.17
C GLN A 112 22.99 17.82 -1.93
N TYR A 113 22.40 16.63 -2.05
CA TYR A 113 22.39 15.62 -1.00
C TYR A 113 23.56 14.65 -1.17
N TYR A 114 24.23 14.35 -0.08
CA TYR A 114 25.39 13.49 0.02
C TYR A 114 25.18 12.42 1.09
N TYR A 115 25.87 11.30 0.94
CA TYR A 115 25.93 10.23 1.93
C TYR A 115 27.40 9.81 2.20
N GLY A 116 27.61 8.84 3.07
CA GLY A 116 28.93 8.49 3.62
C GLY A 116 30.07 8.50 2.62
N GLN A 117 30.00 7.73 1.54
CA GLN A 117 31.05 7.61 0.53
C GLN A 117 31.46 8.95 -0.13
N ASP A 118 30.57 9.94 -0.12
CA ASP A 118 30.82 11.25 -0.76
C ASP A 118 31.77 12.16 0.02
N PHE A 119 32.15 11.79 1.25
CA PHE A 119 32.99 12.56 2.15
C PHE A 119 34.39 11.96 2.32
N ASP A 120 34.79 11.04 1.44
CA ASP A 120 36.06 10.29 1.53
C ASP A 120 36.24 9.57 2.88
N ASP A 121 35.12 9.26 3.56
CA ASP A 121 35.13 8.57 4.84
C ASP A 121 35.15 7.04 4.64
N TYR A 122 35.88 6.38 5.52
CA TYR A 122 36.03 4.92 5.50
C TYR A 122 36.22 4.39 6.94
N PRO A 123 35.53 3.31 7.32
CA PRO A 123 34.55 2.58 6.55
C PRO A 123 33.23 3.33 6.41
N ASN A 124 32.43 3.02 5.36
CA ASN A 124 31.07 3.54 5.15
C ASN A 124 30.20 2.48 4.47
N ASP A 125 28.87 2.63 4.56
CA ASP A 125 27.89 1.73 3.98
C ASP A 125 27.27 2.26 2.67
N SER A 126 28.00 3.17 1.99
CA SER A 126 27.57 3.73 0.70
C SER A 126 26.18 4.39 0.79
N ASN A 127 25.27 4.00 -0.11
CA ASN A 127 23.91 4.51 -0.20
C ASN A 127 22.92 3.83 0.79
N PHE A 128 23.41 3.06 1.75
CA PHE A 128 22.54 2.33 2.70
C PHE A 128 21.84 3.24 3.73
N CYS A 129 21.91 4.53 3.52
CA CYS A 129 21.14 5.57 4.21
C CYS A 129 19.94 6.10 3.38
N GLY A 130 19.78 5.59 2.16
CA GLY A 130 18.66 5.91 1.27
C GLY A 130 17.48 4.94 1.45
N ASP A 131 17.08 4.72 2.68
CA ASP A 131 16.11 3.73 3.13
C ASP A 131 14.81 4.34 3.67
N GLY A 132 14.60 5.63 3.42
CA GLY A 132 13.41 6.36 3.84
C GLY A 132 12.17 6.12 2.98
N ILE A 133 11.00 6.23 3.59
CA ILE A 133 9.72 6.36 2.88
C ILE A 133 9.52 7.76 2.30
N LEU A 134 10.25 8.75 2.82
CA LEU A 134 10.32 10.12 2.30
C LEU A 134 11.73 10.42 1.81
N LEU A 135 11.84 11.31 0.83
CA LEU A 135 13.13 11.86 0.41
C LEU A 135 13.78 12.71 1.52
N PRO A 136 15.08 13.02 1.43
CA PRO A 136 15.78 13.79 2.46
C PRO A 136 15.17 15.19 2.71
N ASN A 137 14.57 15.79 1.68
CA ASN A 137 13.85 17.07 1.77
C ASN A 137 12.40 16.95 2.25
N ARG A 138 11.97 15.75 2.68
CA ARG A 138 10.63 15.41 3.13
C ARG A 138 9.57 15.32 2.01
N GLU A 139 9.97 15.33 0.76
CA GLU A 139 9.04 15.07 -0.33
C GLU A 139 8.49 13.64 -0.27
N GLU A 140 7.21 13.51 -0.57
CA GLU A 140 6.51 12.23 -0.59
C GLU A 140 6.96 11.37 -1.78
N THR A 141 7.01 10.06 -1.57
CA THR A 141 7.30 9.04 -2.57
C THR A 141 6.09 8.12 -2.79
N GLY A 142 6.17 7.20 -3.74
CA GLY A 142 5.16 6.15 -3.87
C GLY A 142 5.01 5.29 -2.61
N LYS A 143 6.11 5.10 -1.87
CA LYS A 143 6.13 4.35 -0.60
C LYS A 143 5.29 5.04 0.49
N SER A 144 5.38 6.38 0.58
CA SER A 144 4.59 7.14 1.55
C SER A 144 3.09 7.07 1.26
N GLN A 145 2.69 6.99 -0.02
CA GLN A 145 1.30 6.83 -0.40
C GLN A 145 0.75 5.46 -0.01
N GLU A 146 1.52 4.40 -0.21
CA GLU A 146 1.15 3.04 0.22
C GLU A 146 1.02 2.95 1.74
N LEU A 147 2.02 3.48 2.47
CA LEU A 147 1.97 3.54 3.92
C LEU A 147 0.75 4.30 4.43
N LYS A 148 0.45 5.46 3.87
CA LYS A 148 -0.73 6.26 4.21
C LYS A 148 -2.03 5.49 4.03
N ARG A 149 -2.12 4.68 2.97
CA ARG A 149 -3.27 3.82 2.72
C ARG A 149 -3.39 2.72 3.78
N LEU A 150 -2.28 2.04 4.11
CA LEU A 150 -2.28 0.90 5.03
C LEU A 150 -2.43 1.32 6.52
N TYR A 151 -1.89 2.49 6.90
CA TYR A 151 -1.96 3.02 8.27
C TYR A 151 -3.20 3.90 8.53
N ARG A 152 -4.17 3.87 7.64
CA ARG A 152 -5.40 4.66 7.82
C ARG A 152 -6.22 4.17 9.00
N TYR A 153 -6.85 5.10 9.69
CA TYR A 153 -7.74 4.82 10.83
C TYR A 153 -9.23 4.73 10.46
N VAL A 154 -9.57 4.95 9.19
CA VAL A 154 -10.95 4.88 8.71
C VAL A 154 -10.97 4.07 7.42
N ASP A 155 -11.60 2.90 7.48
CA ASP A 155 -11.87 2.06 6.33
C ASP A 155 -13.27 2.31 5.82
N MET A 156 -13.45 2.25 4.50
CA MET A 156 -14.73 2.44 3.86
C MET A 156 -14.96 1.34 2.83
N GLU A 157 -16.11 0.72 2.85
CA GLU A 157 -16.56 -0.23 1.84
C GLU A 157 -17.75 0.33 1.11
N ILE A 158 -17.64 0.51 -0.21
CA ILE A 158 -18.65 1.12 -1.05
C ILE A 158 -19.56 0.03 -1.60
N HIS A 159 -20.86 0.15 -1.33
CA HIS A 159 -21.91 -0.72 -1.86
C HIS A 159 -22.69 -0.02 -2.97
N PHE A 160 -23.78 -0.67 -3.44
CA PHE A 160 -24.59 -0.11 -4.53
C PHE A 160 -25.16 1.28 -4.20
N ASP A 161 -25.77 1.43 -3.03
CA ASP A 161 -26.48 2.64 -2.56
C ASP A 161 -26.10 3.06 -1.13
N SER A 162 -25.03 2.51 -0.60
CA SER A 162 -24.58 2.75 0.77
C SER A 162 -23.07 2.67 0.88
N VAL A 163 -22.55 3.10 2.02
CA VAL A 163 -21.16 2.92 2.44
C VAL A 163 -21.13 2.36 3.85
N THR A 164 -20.27 1.40 4.07
CA THR A 164 -19.91 0.91 5.41
C THR A 164 -18.61 1.59 5.83
N ILE A 165 -18.63 2.28 6.97
CA ILE A 165 -17.50 3.01 7.54
C ILE A 165 -17.07 2.31 8.82
N LYS A 166 -15.82 1.84 8.88
CA LYS A 166 -15.18 1.27 10.08
C LYS A 166 -14.25 2.33 10.66
N ASN A 167 -14.54 2.76 11.88
CA ASN A 167 -13.69 3.68 12.64
C ASN A 167 -12.70 2.88 13.50
N LYS A 168 -11.44 2.83 13.11
CA LYS A 168 -10.35 2.13 13.82
C LYS A 168 -9.69 3.02 14.90
N ASN A 169 -10.11 4.30 15.03
CA ASN A 169 -9.61 5.13 16.12
C ASN A 169 -10.05 4.57 17.48
N LEU A 170 -9.20 4.71 18.50
CA LEU A 170 -9.49 4.25 19.86
C LEU A 170 -10.30 5.26 20.67
N PHE A 171 -10.19 6.57 20.36
CA PHE A 171 -10.72 7.64 21.20
C PHE A 171 -11.41 8.75 20.39
N TYR A 172 -11.48 8.67 19.06
CA TYR A 172 -11.94 9.74 18.19
C TYR A 172 -13.21 9.35 17.44
N ASP A 173 -14.28 10.08 17.67
CA ASP A 173 -15.54 10.00 16.92
C ASP A 173 -15.48 10.81 15.63
N LEU A 174 -16.08 10.30 14.54
CA LEU A 174 -15.99 10.91 13.22
C LEU A 174 -17.01 12.04 12.96
N SER A 175 -17.83 12.44 13.94
CA SER A 175 -18.92 13.40 13.76
C SER A 175 -18.47 14.79 13.29
N LYS A 176 -17.22 15.17 13.59
CA LYS A 176 -16.64 16.47 13.20
C LYS A 176 -16.06 16.46 11.80
N ASP A 177 -15.83 15.30 11.23
CA ASP A 177 -15.17 15.13 9.94
C ASP A 177 -16.16 15.14 8.78
N THR A 178 -15.63 15.08 7.60
CA THR A 178 -16.40 15.22 6.36
C THR A 178 -16.10 14.07 5.43
N PHE A 179 -17.13 13.48 4.85
CA PHE A 179 -17.00 12.52 3.77
C PHE A 179 -17.44 13.17 2.47
N ILE A 180 -16.63 13.01 1.42
CA ILE A 180 -16.92 13.50 0.08
C ILE A 180 -17.13 12.28 -0.81
N PHE A 181 -18.23 12.23 -1.55
CA PHE A 181 -18.44 11.18 -2.53
C PHE A 181 -18.38 11.74 -3.95
N GLU A 182 -17.85 10.96 -4.87
CA GLU A 182 -17.81 11.24 -6.29
C GLU A 182 -18.25 10.03 -7.10
N LEU A 183 -18.99 10.29 -8.16
CA LEU A 183 -19.25 9.34 -9.25
C LEU A 183 -18.58 9.88 -10.51
N LYS A 184 -17.71 9.07 -11.10
CA LYS A 184 -17.05 9.39 -12.38
C LYS A 184 -17.53 8.44 -13.45
N GLN A 185 -17.67 8.93 -14.67
CA GLN A 185 -17.86 8.15 -15.90
C GLN A 185 -16.67 8.39 -16.81
N ASN A 186 -15.96 7.35 -17.22
CA ASN A 186 -14.76 7.43 -18.06
C ASN A 186 -13.75 8.48 -17.56
N GLY A 187 -13.58 8.55 -16.22
CA GLY A 187 -12.67 9.49 -15.55
C GLY A 187 -13.25 10.89 -15.27
N LEU A 188 -14.40 11.26 -15.85
CA LEU A 188 -15.01 12.57 -15.65
C LEU A 188 -16.03 12.52 -14.51
N VAL A 189 -15.96 13.49 -13.59
CA VAL A 189 -16.91 13.61 -12.48
C VAL A 189 -18.30 13.98 -13.01
N ILE A 190 -19.30 13.14 -12.77
CA ILE A 190 -20.71 13.36 -13.17
C ILE A 190 -21.63 13.61 -11.98
N GLN A 191 -21.15 13.35 -10.78
CA GLN A 191 -21.82 13.68 -9.51
C GLN A 191 -20.75 13.82 -8.42
N SER A 192 -20.96 14.76 -7.50
CA SER A 192 -20.25 14.84 -6.23
C SER A 192 -21.17 15.36 -5.14
N GLY A 193 -20.81 15.08 -3.89
CA GLY A 193 -21.53 15.57 -2.74
C GLY A 193 -20.76 15.35 -1.46
N ILE A 194 -21.33 15.83 -0.37
CA ILE A 194 -20.70 15.81 0.96
C ILE A 194 -21.71 15.28 1.97
N PHE A 195 -21.26 14.45 2.90
CA PHE A 195 -22.03 14.06 4.07
C PHE A 195 -21.18 14.06 5.35
N LYS A 196 -21.85 14.06 6.48
CA LYS A 196 -21.26 13.88 7.81
C LYS A 196 -21.99 12.77 8.54
N THR A 197 -21.28 12.06 9.36
CA THR A 197 -21.88 11.02 10.22
C THR A 197 -21.03 10.83 11.45
N SER A 198 -21.67 10.50 12.57
CA SER A 198 -21.01 10.01 13.76
C SER A 198 -20.76 8.52 13.59
N VAL A 199 -19.53 8.09 13.85
CA VAL A 199 -19.13 6.68 13.99
C VAL A 199 -18.24 6.62 15.21
N ASP A 200 -18.71 5.99 16.27
CA ASP A 200 -17.98 5.91 17.53
C ASP A 200 -16.64 5.16 17.38
N PRO A 201 -15.65 5.43 18.25
CA PRO A 201 -14.38 4.72 18.24
C PRO A 201 -14.57 3.19 18.27
N GLY A 202 -13.80 2.48 17.46
CA GLY A 202 -13.82 1.01 17.40
C GLY A 202 -15.11 0.41 16.83
N THR A 203 -16.01 1.22 16.22
CA THR A 203 -17.30 0.75 15.69
C THR A 203 -17.40 0.85 14.17
N THR A 204 -18.41 0.15 13.64
CA THR A 204 -18.73 0.15 12.20
C THR A 204 -20.16 0.64 12.00
N LYS A 205 -20.37 1.47 10.98
CA LYS A 205 -21.68 1.99 10.62
C LYS A 205 -21.90 1.97 9.12
N THR A 206 -23.03 1.43 8.71
CA THR A 206 -23.50 1.52 7.32
C THR A 206 -24.51 2.63 7.18
N MET A 207 -24.36 3.44 6.14
CA MET A 207 -25.28 4.54 5.85
C MET A 207 -25.57 4.67 4.35
N PRO A 208 -26.75 5.17 3.96
CA PRO A 208 -27.08 5.35 2.56
C PRO A 208 -26.26 6.48 1.93
N VAL A 209 -25.79 6.26 0.70
CA VAL A 209 -25.20 7.28 -0.18
C VAL A 209 -25.89 7.19 -1.53
N GLN A 210 -26.66 8.22 -1.88
CA GLN A 210 -27.43 8.23 -3.13
C GLN A 210 -26.56 8.61 -4.31
N PHE A 211 -26.08 7.61 -5.04
CA PHE A 211 -25.46 7.81 -6.34
C PHE A 211 -26.54 7.95 -7.42
N LYS A 212 -26.25 8.81 -8.41
CA LYS A 212 -27.09 8.98 -9.60
C LYS A 212 -27.31 7.63 -10.29
N GLN A 213 -28.52 7.40 -10.76
CA GLN A 213 -28.81 6.22 -11.57
C GLN A 213 -27.97 6.21 -12.84
N ILE A 214 -27.35 5.07 -13.12
CA ILE A 214 -26.43 4.88 -14.22
C ILE A 214 -27.13 4.06 -15.30
N ASN A 215 -27.34 4.69 -16.47
CA ASN A 215 -28.08 4.08 -17.58
C ASN A 215 -27.32 4.10 -18.89
N THR A 216 -26.12 4.65 -18.91
CA THR A 216 -25.28 4.74 -20.12
C THR A 216 -24.08 3.80 -20.03
N PRO A 217 -23.70 3.17 -21.15
CA PRO A 217 -22.48 2.36 -21.17
C PRO A 217 -21.22 3.17 -20.82
N GLY A 218 -20.25 2.52 -20.21
CA GLY A 218 -18.98 3.12 -19.84
C GLY A 218 -18.37 2.54 -18.57
N TYR A 219 -17.18 3.01 -18.25
CA TYR A 219 -16.50 2.69 -17.01
C TYR A 219 -16.85 3.71 -15.94
N TYR A 220 -17.25 3.23 -14.79
CA TYR A 220 -17.67 4.06 -13.67
C TYR A 220 -16.79 3.83 -12.46
N THR A 221 -16.52 4.90 -11.74
CA THR A 221 -15.81 4.87 -10.47
C THR A 221 -16.64 5.61 -9.42
N LYS A 222 -17.05 4.92 -8.37
CA LYS A 222 -17.52 5.52 -7.14
C LYS A 222 -16.31 5.71 -6.22
N THR A 223 -16.14 6.90 -5.67
CA THR A 223 -15.07 7.20 -4.70
C THR A 223 -15.69 7.86 -3.48
N ILE A 224 -15.24 7.47 -2.30
CA ILE A 224 -15.54 8.17 -1.06
C ILE A 224 -14.23 8.57 -0.41
N TYR A 225 -14.09 9.85 -0.11
CA TYR A 225 -12.94 10.42 0.57
C TYR A 225 -13.32 10.73 2.03
N TYR A 226 -12.46 10.35 2.95
CA TYR A 226 -12.50 10.79 4.33
C TYR A 226 -11.59 12.00 4.50
N LYS A 227 -12.16 13.12 5.00
CA LYS A 227 -11.49 14.42 5.12
C LYS A 227 -11.61 14.98 6.53
N THR A 228 -10.47 15.28 7.12
CA THR A 228 -10.33 16.03 8.38
C THR A 228 -9.93 17.48 8.09
N PRO A 229 -9.80 18.36 9.12
CA PRO A 229 -9.22 19.68 8.96
C PRO A 229 -7.81 19.69 8.36
N LEU A 230 -7.07 18.59 8.48
CA LEU A 230 -5.74 18.42 7.90
C LEU A 230 -5.75 18.02 6.41
N GLY A 231 -6.93 17.86 5.81
CA GLY A 231 -7.10 17.44 4.43
C GLY A 231 -7.67 16.02 4.28
N ILE A 232 -7.56 15.47 3.08
CA ILE A 232 -7.98 14.08 2.78
C ILE A 232 -7.01 13.11 3.45
N GLN A 233 -7.53 12.23 4.29
CA GLN A 233 -6.75 11.25 5.05
C GLN A 233 -6.78 9.86 4.39
N SER A 234 -7.92 9.47 3.84
CA SER A 234 -8.08 8.22 3.13
C SER A 234 -9.18 8.30 2.07
N PHE A 235 -9.20 7.34 1.17
CA PHE A 235 -10.30 7.14 0.24
C PHE A 235 -10.43 5.66 -0.10
N ASP A 236 -11.65 5.28 -0.53
CA ASP A 236 -11.92 4.00 -1.13
C ASP A 236 -12.67 4.16 -2.43
N GLN A 237 -12.51 3.18 -3.34
CA GLN A 237 -13.06 3.21 -4.69
C GLN A 237 -13.71 1.89 -5.06
N GLN A 238 -14.82 1.98 -5.78
CA GLN A 238 -15.43 0.87 -6.48
C GLN A 238 -15.47 1.18 -7.97
N VAL A 239 -14.83 0.34 -8.77
CA VAL A 239 -14.81 0.47 -10.23
C VAL A 239 -15.71 -0.61 -10.83
N PHE A 240 -16.54 -0.24 -11.80
CA PHE A 240 -17.41 -1.18 -12.52
C PHE A 240 -17.68 -0.68 -13.93
N GLU A 241 -18.06 -1.61 -14.79
CA GLU A 241 -18.42 -1.35 -16.18
C GLU A 241 -19.93 -1.52 -16.38
N VAL A 242 -20.55 -0.57 -17.06
CA VAL A 242 -21.86 -0.76 -17.67
C VAL A 242 -21.65 -1.07 -19.14
N LYS A 243 -21.89 -2.32 -19.50
CA LYS A 243 -21.64 -2.80 -20.86
C LYS A 243 -22.64 -2.20 -21.84
N GLN A 244 -22.18 -1.88 -23.02
CA GLN A 244 -23.01 -1.63 -24.17
C GLN A 244 -23.61 -2.97 -24.65
N ASP A 245 -24.87 -2.96 -25.09
CA ASP A 245 -25.39 -4.12 -25.81
C ASP A 245 -24.41 -4.48 -26.92
N GLN A 246 -23.96 -5.73 -26.90
CA GLN A 246 -22.98 -6.19 -27.88
C GLN A 246 -23.57 -5.97 -29.29
N PRO A 247 -22.84 -5.31 -30.20
CA PRO A 247 -23.25 -5.34 -31.60
C PRO A 247 -23.37 -6.83 -32.02
N LYS A 248 -24.40 -7.13 -32.83
CA LYS A 248 -24.57 -8.47 -33.38
C LYS A 248 -23.24 -8.96 -33.89
N GLU A 249 -22.89 -10.23 -33.54
CA GLU A 249 -21.67 -10.87 -34.03
C GLU A 249 -21.56 -10.65 -35.54
N GLN A 250 -20.56 -9.91 -35.95
CA GLN A 250 -20.25 -9.72 -37.36
C GLN A 250 -19.20 -10.76 -37.74
N ALA A 251 -19.38 -11.36 -38.90
CA ALA A 251 -18.47 -12.38 -39.37
C ALA A 251 -17.05 -11.81 -39.53
N MET A 252 -16.12 -12.45 -38.87
CA MET A 252 -14.71 -12.17 -38.93
C MET A 252 -14.02 -13.31 -39.71
N LEU A 253 -13.27 -12.97 -40.74
CA LEU A 253 -12.45 -13.94 -41.45
C LEU A 253 -11.09 -14.04 -40.78
N VAL A 254 -10.75 -15.23 -40.33
CA VAL A 254 -9.41 -15.52 -39.78
C VAL A 254 -8.72 -16.49 -40.70
N VAL A 255 -7.54 -16.11 -41.16
CA VAL A 255 -6.68 -16.93 -42.00
C VAL A 255 -5.38 -17.21 -41.27
N GLU A 256 -5.15 -18.44 -40.88
CA GLU A 256 -3.92 -18.86 -40.22
C GLU A 256 -2.95 -19.50 -41.19
N GLY A 257 -1.79 -18.86 -41.37
CA GLY A 257 -0.65 -19.38 -42.11
C GLY A 257 0.40 -19.99 -41.18
N LYS A 258 1.49 -20.46 -41.75
CA LYS A 258 2.61 -21.06 -41.02
C LYS A 258 3.25 -20.05 -40.03
N GLU A 259 3.45 -18.83 -40.46
CA GLU A 259 4.18 -17.82 -39.71
C GLU A 259 3.31 -16.59 -39.33
N THR A 260 2.13 -16.44 -39.94
CA THR A 260 1.25 -15.29 -39.76
C THR A 260 -0.19 -15.70 -39.49
N ILE A 261 -0.93 -14.81 -38.86
CA ILE A 261 -2.39 -14.86 -38.71
C ILE A 261 -2.95 -13.57 -39.26
N GLY A 262 -3.78 -13.64 -40.29
CA GLY A 262 -4.54 -12.54 -40.87
C GLY A 262 -5.95 -12.56 -40.28
N ILE A 263 -6.46 -11.39 -39.92
CA ILE A 263 -7.84 -11.22 -39.46
C ILE A 263 -8.46 -10.08 -40.27
N GLN A 264 -9.55 -10.37 -40.97
CA GLN A 264 -10.31 -9.38 -41.70
C GLN A 264 -11.68 -9.16 -41.07
N PHE A 265 -12.00 -7.92 -40.82
CA PHE A 265 -13.26 -7.49 -40.23
C PHE A 265 -13.77 -6.24 -40.92
N ILE A 266 -14.85 -6.34 -41.70
CA ILE A 266 -15.40 -5.27 -42.55
C ILE A 266 -14.32 -4.68 -43.46
N ASP A 267 -13.87 -3.47 -43.15
CA ASP A 267 -12.89 -2.65 -43.88
C ASP A 267 -11.52 -2.61 -43.20
N THR A 268 -11.36 -3.43 -42.16
CA THR A 268 -10.12 -3.47 -41.35
C THR A 268 -9.46 -4.84 -41.43
N GLU A 269 -8.14 -4.82 -41.71
CA GLU A 269 -7.30 -6.00 -41.76
C GLU A 269 -6.21 -5.89 -40.70
N TYR A 270 -6.01 -7.00 -39.95
CA TYR A 270 -4.93 -7.15 -38.98
C TYR A 270 -4.01 -8.27 -39.42
N LEU A 271 -2.70 -8.03 -39.38
CA LEU A 271 -1.71 -9.06 -39.59
C LEU A 271 -0.84 -9.26 -38.35
N PHE A 272 -0.82 -10.48 -37.86
CA PHE A 272 0.05 -10.90 -36.76
C PHE A 272 1.14 -11.82 -37.30
N ASP A 273 2.38 -11.51 -37.00
CA ASP A 273 3.52 -12.43 -37.12
C ASP A 273 3.60 -13.22 -35.79
N LYS A 274 3.65 -14.54 -35.87
CA LYS A 274 3.64 -15.42 -34.68
C LYS A 274 4.85 -15.23 -33.76
N ARG A 275 5.91 -14.57 -34.23
CA ARG A 275 7.13 -14.27 -33.45
C ARG A 275 7.21 -12.82 -33.00
N LYS A 276 6.64 -11.89 -33.79
CA LYS A 276 6.78 -10.46 -33.60
C LYS A 276 5.52 -9.78 -33.03
N GLY A 277 4.38 -10.49 -33.03
CA GLY A 277 3.09 -9.96 -32.64
C GLY A 277 2.41 -9.22 -33.80
N LEU A 278 1.62 -8.17 -33.48
CA LEU A 278 0.90 -7.36 -34.46
C LEU A 278 1.90 -6.56 -35.34
N VAL A 279 1.83 -6.76 -36.66
CA VAL A 279 2.78 -6.14 -37.59
C VAL A 279 2.14 -5.20 -38.63
N SER A 280 0.81 -5.31 -38.82
CA SER A 280 0.07 -4.43 -39.75
C SER A 280 -1.37 -4.27 -39.26
N ILE A 281 -1.91 -3.06 -39.42
CA ILE A 281 -3.33 -2.75 -39.32
C ILE A 281 -3.68 -1.87 -40.54
N GLN A 282 -4.54 -2.39 -41.40
CA GLN A 282 -5.03 -1.64 -42.55
C GLN A 282 -6.51 -1.32 -42.36
N VAL A 283 -6.89 -0.10 -42.69
CA VAL A 283 -8.30 0.35 -42.71
C VAL A 283 -8.56 0.91 -44.09
N ASN A 284 -9.54 0.36 -44.81
CA ASN A 284 -9.80 0.71 -46.21
C ASN A 284 -8.53 0.60 -47.07
N GLU A 285 -7.75 -0.49 -46.91
CA GLU A 285 -6.49 -0.74 -47.63
C GLU A 285 -5.33 0.22 -47.27
N GLU A 286 -5.52 1.14 -46.33
CA GLU A 286 -4.50 2.08 -45.89
C GLU A 286 -3.83 1.59 -44.59
N GLU A 287 -2.49 1.46 -44.58
CA GLU A 287 -1.72 1.06 -43.41
C GLU A 287 -1.71 2.18 -42.34
N ILE A 288 -2.28 1.91 -41.18
CA ILE A 288 -2.35 2.86 -40.07
C ILE A 288 -1.31 2.61 -38.96
N LEU A 289 -0.68 1.44 -38.95
CA LEU A 289 0.32 1.09 -37.95
C LEU A 289 1.70 1.63 -38.35
N LYS A 290 2.10 2.77 -37.80
CA LYS A 290 3.41 3.40 -38.08
C LYS A 290 4.60 2.55 -37.67
N GLN A 291 4.45 1.77 -36.63
CA GLN A 291 5.49 0.88 -36.11
C GLN A 291 4.84 -0.27 -35.31
N ALA A 292 5.32 -1.49 -35.54
CA ALA A 292 4.85 -2.65 -34.78
C ALA A 292 5.05 -2.46 -33.28
N PRO A 293 4.00 -2.65 -32.46
CA PRO A 293 4.12 -2.56 -31.01
C PRO A 293 5.06 -3.66 -30.51
N LYS A 294 5.93 -3.32 -29.56
CA LYS A 294 6.79 -4.28 -28.89
C LYS A 294 6.38 -4.36 -27.44
N PRO A 295 6.16 -5.57 -26.89
CA PRO A 295 5.95 -5.70 -25.46
C PRO A 295 7.22 -5.26 -24.72
N VAL A 296 7.06 -4.41 -23.75
CA VAL A 296 8.14 -3.93 -22.89
C VAL A 296 7.83 -4.42 -21.48
N PHE A 297 8.71 -5.25 -20.94
CA PHE A 297 8.65 -5.70 -19.56
C PHE A 297 9.74 -4.99 -18.79
N TYR A 298 9.35 -4.01 -17.99
CA TYR A 298 10.26 -3.27 -17.12
C TYR A 298 9.76 -3.33 -15.69
N ARG A 299 10.67 -3.60 -14.80
CA ARG A 299 10.46 -3.49 -13.35
C ARG A 299 11.63 -2.70 -12.79
N ALA A 300 11.33 -1.68 -11.97
CA ALA A 300 12.36 -1.02 -11.19
C ALA A 300 13.04 -2.04 -10.24
N LEU A 301 14.34 -1.88 -10.08
CA LEU A 301 15.10 -2.75 -9.18
C LEU A 301 14.67 -2.52 -7.74
N THR A 302 14.57 -3.61 -7.00
CA THR A 302 14.62 -3.60 -5.53
C THR A 302 16.06 -3.70 -5.10
N ASP A 303 16.38 -3.34 -3.89
CA ASP A 303 17.69 -3.54 -3.23
C ASP A 303 18.03 -5.02 -3.02
#